data_1921f3658d460009c4e99204e3832543
#
_entry.id   1921f3658d460009c4e99204e3832543
#
_cell.length_a   1.000
_cell.length_b   1.000
_cell.length_c   1.000
_cell.angle_alpha   90.00
_cell.angle_beta   90.00
_cell.angle_gamma   90.00
#
_symmetry.space_group_name_H-M   'P 1'
#
loop_
_entity.id
_entity.type
_entity.pdbx_description
1 polymer ?
#
loop_
_entity_poly.entity_id
_entity_poly.type
_entity_poly.pdbx_seq_one_letter_code
_entity_poly.pdbx_strand_id
1 'polypeptide(L)'
;MNRIVRGILYASSLLLVILVFVLGYQKVHEKTTDEMAETQTATTEQKTEQTTGQAQEQIQEPEQTTEAESATETETEEGENIVSSAATTLVFTGDILIGNSVSANYSAKGIDGILSGQMKELLNGADITMVNEEFPFGTGGVAMEDKQYTFRVNPSYVAAFGDMGVDVVSLANNHILDYGPQALEETFAVLDDAGIRYAGAGEDKARAMEPQIIEVNGKKFGFLAASRVIPVASWNVENQTPGVFATYDAAALNAKIKETKKECDYLTVYVHWGLEHKEYPEDYEHTLAEGYVNAGADLVIGSHPHCLQGVEYINGKPVFYSLGNFLFGQDGNTAAVKVTVAPDGTAQYAFVAAKEEGACTRELTGEEAKSLYDYLQSISFQVSVDENGIVREE
;
A
#
# COMPACT_ATOMS: atom_id res chain seq x y z
N MET A 1 16.42 58.15 -0.53
CA MET A 1 15.01 57.67 -0.52
C MET A 1 14.73 57.11 0.88
N ASN A 2 13.83 57.73 1.63
CA ASN A 2 13.58 57.46 3.06
C ASN A 2 13.06 56.03 3.28
N ARG A 3 13.42 55.38 4.39
CA ARG A 3 12.96 54.04 4.78
C ARG A 3 11.44 53.87 4.73
N ILE A 4 10.71 54.96 5.04
CA ILE A 4 9.23 55.00 4.97
C ILE A 4 8.71 54.87 3.53
N VAL A 5 9.36 55.49 2.55
CA VAL A 5 8.96 55.41 1.12
C VAL A 5 9.22 53.99 0.55
N ARG A 6 10.28 53.32 1.00
CA ARG A 6 10.54 51.92 0.64
C ARG A 6 9.47 50.98 1.23
N GLY A 7 9.07 51.19 2.49
CA GLY A 7 8.01 50.38 3.11
C GLY A 7 6.67 50.52 2.42
N ILE A 8 6.29 51.71 1.98
CA ILE A 8 5.02 51.94 1.23
C ILE A 8 5.06 51.28 -0.15
N LEU A 9 6.20 51.34 -0.85
CA LEU A 9 6.37 50.66 -2.16
C LEU A 9 6.32 49.13 -2.06
N TYR A 10 6.87 48.54 -0.99
CA TYR A 10 6.76 47.08 -0.76
C TYR A 10 5.33 46.67 -0.40
N ALA A 11 4.63 47.43 0.42
CA ALA A 11 3.25 47.17 0.81
C ALA A 11 2.28 47.26 -0.40
N SER A 12 2.49 48.23 -1.30
CA SER A 12 1.67 48.38 -2.51
C SER A 12 1.93 47.30 -3.55
N SER A 13 3.18 46.83 -3.70
CA SER A 13 3.48 45.71 -4.59
C SER A 13 2.91 44.36 -4.08
N LEU A 14 2.94 44.13 -2.76
CA LEU A 14 2.34 42.96 -2.15
C LEU A 14 0.81 42.91 -2.32
N LEU A 15 0.15 44.07 -2.14
CA LEU A 15 -1.30 44.20 -2.37
C LEU A 15 -1.69 43.98 -3.83
N LEU A 16 -0.86 44.42 -4.79
CA LEU A 16 -1.10 44.20 -6.21
C LEU A 16 -1.00 42.70 -6.59
N VAL A 17 -0.02 42.00 -6.02
CA VAL A 17 0.15 40.55 -6.23
C VAL A 17 -1.03 39.77 -5.66
N ILE A 18 -1.49 40.10 -4.46
CA ILE A 18 -2.67 39.44 -3.85
C ILE A 18 -3.92 39.73 -4.69
N LEU A 19 -4.11 40.93 -5.19
CA LEU A 19 -5.26 41.27 -6.04
C LEU A 19 -5.26 40.48 -7.37
N VAL A 20 -4.11 40.29 -8.00
CA VAL A 20 -3.98 39.49 -9.23
C VAL A 20 -4.28 38.02 -8.94
N PHE A 21 -3.84 37.48 -7.80
CA PHE A 21 -4.17 36.11 -7.41
C PHE A 21 -5.66 35.92 -7.13
N VAL A 22 -6.31 36.85 -6.44
CA VAL A 22 -7.75 36.79 -6.14
C VAL A 22 -8.59 36.90 -7.44
N LEU A 23 -8.24 37.80 -8.34
CA LEU A 23 -8.94 37.94 -9.63
C LEU A 23 -8.69 36.74 -10.56
N GLY A 24 -7.49 36.14 -10.52
CA GLY A 24 -7.18 34.91 -11.23
C GLY A 24 -7.98 33.72 -10.70
N TYR A 25 -8.09 33.59 -9.38
CA TYR A 25 -8.87 32.54 -8.73
C TYR A 25 -10.37 32.63 -9.05
N GLN A 26 -10.95 33.86 -9.02
CA GLN A 26 -12.35 34.09 -9.37
C GLN A 26 -12.64 33.71 -10.82
N LYS A 27 -11.74 34.04 -11.75
CA LYS A 27 -11.92 33.75 -13.18
C LYS A 27 -11.82 32.27 -13.51
N VAL A 28 -11.01 31.51 -12.77
CA VAL A 28 -10.93 30.05 -12.88
C VAL A 28 -12.19 29.39 -12.31
N HIS A 29 -12.71 29.91 -11.20
CA HIS A 29 -13.90 29.37 -10.55
C HIS A 29 -15.19 29.63 -11.36
N GLU A 30 -15.33 30.80 -12.03
CA GLU A 30 -16.43 31.07 -12.95
C GLU A 30 -16.42 30.12 -14.17
N LYS A 31 -15.21 29.82 -14.71
CA LYS A 31 -15.11 28.94 -15.88
C LYS A 31 -15.47 27.49 -15.55
N THR A 32 -15.12 27.01 -14.33
CA THR A 32 -15.47 25.64 -13.87
C THR A 32 -16.95 25.49 -13.59
N THR A 33 -17.64 26.53 -13.12
CA THR A 33 -19.09 26.50 -12.89
C THR A 33 -19.89 26.52 -14.20
N ASP A 34 -19.43 27.24 -15.22
CA ASP A 34 -20.09 27.26 -16.55
C ASP A 34 -19.90 25.93 -17.28
N GLU A 35 -18.72 25.29 -17.24
CA GLU A 35 -18.48 23.95 -17.82
C GLU A 35 -19.31 22.85 -17.13
N MET A 36 -19.52 22.94 -15.83
CA MET A 36 -20.38 22.00 -15.08
C MET A 36 -21.87 22.18 -15.40
N ALA A 37 -22.32 23.39 -15.73
CA ALA A 37 -23.70 23.64 -16.09
C ALA A 37 -24.02 23.14 -17.51
N GLU A 38 -23.09 23.23 -18.46
CA GLU A 38 -23.26 22.71 -19.84
C GLU A 38 -23.27 21.16 -19.84
N THR A 39 -22.48 20.50 -18.97
CA THR A 39 -22.44 19.02 -18.90
C THR A 39 -23.72 18.44 -18.30
N GLN A 40 -24.40 19.15 -17.41
CA GLN A 40 -25.69 18.70 -16.84
C GLN A 40 -26.86 18.82 -17.81
N THR A 41 -26.83 19.77 -18.74
CA THR A 41 -27.89 19.93 -19.77
C THR A 41 -27.82 18.88 -20.87
N ALA A 42 -26.62 18.41 -21.22
CA ALA A 42 -26.42 17.37 -22.24
C ALA A 42 -26.86 15.96 -21.79
N THR A 43 -26.86 15.70 -20.49
CA THR A 43 -27.20 14.36 -19.93
C THR A 43 -28.71 14.16 -19.79
N THR A 44 -29.52 15.21 -19.87
CA THR A 44 -30.98 15.13 -19.67
C THR A 44 -31.74 14.88 -21.00
N GLU A 45 -31.13 15.10 -22.15
CA GLU A 45 -31.80 14.91 -23.45
C GLU A 45 -31.65 13.51 -24.07
N GLN A 46 -30.81 12.63 -23.54
CA GLN A 46 -30.59 11.25 -24.05
C GLN A 46 -31.40 10.15 -23.37
N LYS A 47 -32.34 10.45 -22.49
CA LYS A 47 -33.08 9.42 -21.71
C LYS A 47 -34.55 9.23 -22.13
N THR A 48 -34.94 9.62 -23.32
CA THR A 48 -36.35 9.49 -23.75
C THR A 48 -36.48 8.89 -25.17
N GLU A 49 -35.81 7.78 -25.46
CA GLU A 49 -36.18 6.93 -26.60
C GLU A 49 -35.55 5.55 -26.44
N GLN A 50 -36.33 4.60 -25.94
CA GLN A 50 -36.39 3.19 -26.35
C GLN A 50 -37.13 2.36 -25.32
N THR A 51 -38.41 2.27 -25.48
CA THR A 51 -39.21 1.17 -24.95
C THR A 51 -40.14 0.74 -26.09
N THR A 52 -39.87 -0.46 -26.64
CA THR A 52 -40.91 -1.38 -27.15
C THR A 52 -40.25 -2.53 -27.93
N GLY A 53 -40.56 -3.75 -27.58
CA GLY A 53 -40.19 -4.94 -28.39
C GLY A 53 -40.18 -6.22 -27.55
N GLN A 54 -41.39 -6.73 -27.23
CA GLN A 54 -41.58 -8.09 -26.70
C GLN A 54 -41.33 -9.12 -27.80
N ALA A 55 -40.72 -10.25 -27.45
CA ALA A 55 -41.15 -11.57 -28.02
C ALA A 55 -40.76 -12.67 -27.03
N GLN A 56 -41.79 -13.41 -26.65
CA GLN A 56 -41.75 -14.67 -25.90
C GLN A 56 -41.29 -15.79 -26.82
N GLU A 57 -40.54 -16.74 -26.29
CA GLU A 57 -40.67 -18.13 -26.74
C GLU A 57 -40.39 -19.11 -25.59
N GLN A 58 -41.30 -20.06 -25.47
CA GLN A 58 -41.41 -21.10 -24.44
C GLN A 58 -40.81 -22.42 -24.93
N ILE A 59 -40.57 -23.33 -23.94
CA ILE A 59 -40.77 -24.82 -23.97
C ILE A 59 -39.52 -25.59 -24.43
N GLN A 60 -39.00 -26.59 -23.73
CA GLN A 60 -39.54 -27.89 -23.22
C GLN A 60 -38.49 -28.62 -22.38
N GLU A 61 -38.95 -29.19 -21.26
CA GLU A 61 -38.37 -30.39 -20.63
C GLU A 61 -38.68 -31.65 -21.46
N PRO A 62 -37.93 -32.75 -21.29
CA PRO A 62 -38.58 -34.01 -21.02
C PRO A 62 -38.02 -34.85 -19.86
N GLU A 63 -38.97 -35.62 -19.34
CA GLU A 63 -39.02 -36.54 -18.22
C GLU A 63 -37.99 -37.69 -18.18
N GLN A 64 -37.76 -38.07 -16.94
CA GLN A 64 -37.53 -39.35 -16.25
C GLN A 64 -37.33 -40.64 -17.05
N THR A 65 -36.35 -41.46 -16.62
CA THR A 65 -36.54 -42.87 -16.34
C THR A 65 -35.71 -43.34 -15.15
N THR A 66 -36.41 -43.98 -14.24
CA THR A 66 -35.99 -44.74 -13.06
C THR A 66 -35.34 -46.06 -13.45
N GLU A 67 -34.30 -46.49 -12.71
CA GLU A 67 -34.23 -47.88 -12.21
C GLU A 67 -33.18 -48.00 -11.09
N ALA A 68 -33.44 -48.95 -10.21
CA ALA A 68 -33.04 -49.07 -8.83
C ALA A 68 -31.79 -49.95 -8.58
N GLU A 69 -31.34 -49.83 -7.30
CA GLU A 69 -30.61 -50.79 -6.46
C GLU A 69 -29.11 -51.03 -6.70
N SER A 70 -28.30 -50.55 -5.77
CA SER A 70 -27.51 -51.47 -4.91
C SER A 70 -26.90 -50.69 -3.75
N ALA A 71 -27.21 -51.10 -2.54
CA ALA A 71 -26.61 -50.59 -1.30
C ALA A 71 -25.13 -50.99 -1.22
N THR A 72 -24.28 -50.03 -0.97
CA THR A 72 -22.97 -50.25 -0.38
C THR A 72 -22.75 -49.15 0.68
N GLU A 73 -22.61 -49.60 1.89
CA GLU A 73 -22.25 -48.78 3.04
C GLU A 73 -20.95 -48.01 2.72
N THR A 74 -21.07 -46.70 2.70
CA THR A 74 -19.88 -45.82 2.68
C THR A 74 -19.79 -45.20 4.04
N GLU A 75 -18.76 -45.62 4.75
CA GLU A 75 -18.30 -44.93 5.98
C GLU A 75 -18.17 -43.45 5.67
N THR A 76 -18.93 -42.65 6.37
CA THR A 76 -18.72 -41.18 6.45
C THR A 76 -17.42 -40.96 7.20
N GLU A 77 -16.33 -40.73 6.48
CA GLU A 77 -15.19 -40.04 7.03
C GLU A 77 -15.69 -38.62 7.38
N GLU A 78 -16.00 -38.41 8.65
CA GLU A 78 -16.00 -37.07 9.22
C GLU A 78 -14.57 -36.55 9.05
N GLY A 79 -14.37 -35.70 8.04
CA GLY A 79 -13.16 -34.90 7.90
C GLY A 79 -13.03 -34.03 9.15
N GLU A 80 -12.24 -34.48 10.12
CA GLU A 80 -11.74 -33.61 11.17
C GLU A 80 -11.07 -32.43 10.47
N ASN A 81 -11.67 -31.27 10.56
CA ASN A 81 -11.04 -29.99 10.26
C ASN A 81 -9.88 -29.88 11.24
N ILE A 82 -8.69 -30.35 10.84
CA ILE A 82 -7.46 -30.15 11.59
C ILE A 82 -7.18 -28.65 11.48
N VAL A 83 -7.72 -27.88 12.43
CA VAL A 83 -7.31 -26.49 12.64
C VAL A 83 -5.83 -26.54 12.94
N SER A 84 -4.99 -26.05 12.03
CA SER A 84 -3.55 -25.96 12.26
C SER A 84 -3.29 -25.31 13.61
N SER A 85 -2.52 -25.98 14.47
CA SER A 85 -2.13 -25.43 15.78
C SER A 85 -0.92 -24.50 15.68
N ALA A 86 -0.42 -24.24 14.45
CA ALA A 86 0.73 -23.41 14.22
C ALA A 86 0.36 -21.91 14.19
N ALA A 87 1.17 -21.08 14.81
CA ALA A 87 1.10 -19.65 14.64
C ALA A 87 1.53 -19.27 13.22
N THR A 88 0.96 -18.17 12.68
CA THR A 88 1.33 -17.62 11.37
C THR A 88 2.21 -16.39 11.56
N THR A 89 3.30 -16.34 10.81
CA THR A 89 4.26 -15.25 10.84
C THR A 89 4.11 -14.38 9.59
N LEU A 90 3.89 -13.07 9.79
CA LEU A 90 3.93 -12.09 8.72
C LEU A 90 5.13 -11.17 8.91
N VAL A 91 5.73 -10.72 7.81
CA VAL A 91 6.80 -9.72 7.82
C VAL A 91 6.44 -8.59 6.88
N PHE A 92 6.61 -7.36 7.38
CA PHE A 92 6.40 -6.12 6.62
C PHE A 92 7.71 -5.33 6.58
N THR A 93 8.04 -4.76 5.43
CA THR A 93 9.18 -3.84 5.30
C THR A 93 8.70 -2.47 4.83
N GLY A 94 9.58 -1.47 4.90
CA GLY A 94 9.36 -0.16 4.28
C GLY A 94 9.62 -0.15 2.79
N ASP A 95 10.08 1.00 2.29
CA ASP A 95 10.20 1.30 0.88
C ASP A 95 11.33 0.51 0.22
N ILE A 96 11.02 -0.08 -0.95
CA ILE A 96 11.98 -0.79 -1.80
C ILE A 96 12.07 -0.08 -3.15
N LEU A 97 13.31 0.25 -3.55
CA LEU A 97 13.67 0.68 -4.89
C LEU A 97 14.86 -0.14 -5.39
N ILE A 98 14.66 -0.98 -6.37
CA ILE A 98 15.76 -1.71 -7.05
C ILE A 98 16.44 -0.78 -8.06
N GLY A 99 16.94 0.36 -7.56
CA GLY A 99 17.65 1.37 -8.32
C GLY A 99 19.06 0.94 -8.74
N ASN A 100 19.84 1.88 -9.31
CA ASN A 100 21.12 1.55 -9.93
C ASN A 100 22.12 0.81 -9.02
N SER A 101 22.26 1.23 -7.75
CA SER A 101 23.20 0.60 -6.81
C SER A 101 22.71 -0.78 -6.37
N VAL A 102 21.42 -0.90 -6.04
CA VAL A 102 20.79 -2.16 -5.63
C VAL A 102 20.83 -3.17 -6.78
N SER A 103 20.42 -2.76 -8.00
CA SER A 103 20.43 -3.63 -9.17
C SER A 103 21.84 -4.07 -9.57
N ALA A 104 22.84 -3.20 -9.41
CA ALA A 104 24.24 -3.55 -9.64
C ALA A 104 24.75 -4.60 -8.64
N ASN A 105 24.44 -4.44 -7.35
CA ASN A 105 24.78 -5.41 -6.32
C ASN A 105 24.08 -6.75 -6.56
N TYR A 106 22.78 -6.73 -6.87
CA TYR A 106 22.02 -7.94 -7.19
C TYR A 106 22.58 -8.64 -8.45
N SER A 107 22.89 -7.90 -9.51
CA SER A 107 23.52 -8.47 -10.72
C SER A 107 24.86 -9.12 -10.46
N ALA A 108 25.63 -8.57 -9.52
CA ALA A 108 26.96 -9.06 -9.19
C ALA A 108 26.96 -10.28 -8.27
N LYS A 109 26.02 -10.38 -7.34
CA LYS A 109 26.05 -11.35 -6.22
C LYS A 109 24.70 -12.01 -5.93
N GLY A 110 23.66 -11.75 -6.74
CA GLY A 110 22.30 -12.17 -6.44
C GLY A 110 21.79 -11.55 -5.15
N ILE A 111 20.93 -12.26 -4.46
CA ILE A 111 20.33 -11.84 -3.19
C ILE A 111 21.38 -11.51 -2.11
N ASP A 112 22.54 -12.17 -2.12
CA ASP A 112 23.63 -11.91 -1.16
C ASP A 112 24.29 -10.52 -1.37
N GLY A 113 24.02 -9.87 -2.49
CA GLY A 113 24.47 -8.51 -2.76
C GLY A 113 23.59 -7.43 -2.14
N ILE A 114 22.34 -7.76 -1.79
CA ILE A 114 21.35 -6.78 -1.37
C ILE A 114 20.74 -7.07 -0.01
N LEU A 115 20.86 -8.30 0.53
CA LEU A 115 20.42 -8.68 1.87
C LEU A 115 21.48 -9.51 2.60
N SER A 116 21.60 -9.27 3.92
CA SER A 116 22.37 -10.17 4.80
C SER A 116 21.69 -11.55 4.93
N GLY A 117 22.44 -12.55 5.42
CA GLY A 117 21.88 -13.88 5.67
C GLY A 117 20.67 -13.87 6.59
N GLN A 118 20.76 -13.11 7.70
CA GLN A 118 19.66 -12.99 8.66
C GLN A 118 18.43 -12.30 8.07
N MET A 119 18.59 -11.26 7.25
CA MET A 119 17.46 -10.63 6.58
C MET A 119 16.78 -11.59 5.59
N LYS A 120 17.55 -12.39 4.84
CA LYS A 120 17.00 -13.44 3.97
C LYS A 120 16.23 -14.49 4.77
N GLU A 121 16.78 -14.95 5.90
CA GLU A 121 16.11 -15.90 6.79
C GLU A 121 14.83 -15.32 7.39
N LEU A 122 14.81 -14.03 7.73
CA LEU A 122 13.61 -13.34 8.22
C LEU A 122 12.50 -13.32 7.19
N LEU A 123 12.82 -12.84 5.96
CA LEU A 123 11.82 -12.66 4.91
C LEU A 123 11.34 -14.00 4.35
N ASN A 124 12.27 -14.91 3.99
CA ASN A 124 11.91 -16.23 3.45
C ASN A 124 11.34 -17.19 4.49
N GLY A 125 11.58 -16.94 5.77
CA GLY A 125 11.06 -17.78 6.88
C GLY A 125 9.68 -17.35 7.36
N ALA A 126 9.15 -16.23 6.87
CA ALA A 126 7.79 -15.80 7.13
C ALA A 126 6.79 -16.63 6.30
N ASP A 127 5.57 -16.80 6.82
CA ASP A 127 4.48 -17.39 6.06
C ASP A 127 3.94 -16.42 4.99
N ILE A 128 4.03 -15.09 5.26
CA ILE A 128 3.66 -14.03 4.32
C ILE A 128 4.61 -12.83 4.50
N THR A 129 5.22 -12.39 3.40
CA THR A 129 6.05 -11.17 3.35
C THR A 129 5.41 -10.13 2.44
N MET A 130 5.16 -8.91 2.98
CA MET A 130 4.64 -7.77 2.24
C MET A 130 5.61 -6.59 2.28
N VAL A 131 5.82 -5.94 1.12
CA VAL A 131 6.72 -4.80 0.96
C VAL A 131 6.07 -3.66 0.17
N ASN A 132 6.63 -2.44 0.20
CA ASN A 132 6.25 -1.37 -0.72
C ASN A 132 7.19 -1.35 -1.93
N GLU A 133 6.67 -1.65 -3.13
CA GLU A 133 7.38 -1.51 -4.40
C GLU A 133 7.25 -0.06 -4.88
N GLU A 134 8.28 0.77 -4.65
CA GLU A 134 8.21 2.20 -4.92
C GLU A 134 8.83 2.57 -6.28
N PHE A 135 8.48 1.81 -7.29
CA PHE A 135 8.88 2.03 -8.69
C PHE A 135 8.00 1.19 -9.61
N PRO A 136 7.82 1.55 -10.88
CA PRO A 136 7.25 0.64 -11.86
C PRO A 136 8.34 -0.27 -12.45
N PHE A 137 8.02 -1.56 -12.66
CA PHE A 137 8.73 -2.40 -13.61
C PHE A 137 8.36 -1.99 -15.03
N GLY A 138 9.32 -1.97 -15.93
CA GLY A 138 9.02 -1.72 -17.34
C GLY A 138 10.24 -1.40 -18.20
N THR A 139 9.99 -1.40 -19.50
CA THR A 139 10.94 -0.96 -20.52
C THR A 139 10.38 0.18 -21.35
N GLY A 140 9.07 0.35 -21.32
CA GLY A 140 8.30 1.37 -22.04
C GLY A 140 7.90 2.58 -21.18
N GLY A 141 6.99 3.39 -21.72
CA GLY A 141 6.49 4.59 -21.07
C GLY A 141 7.39 5.81 -21.21
N VAL A 142 6.88 6.94 -20.77
CA VAL A 142 7.57 8.25 -20.82
C VAL A 142 7.65 8.78 -19.39
N ALA A 143 8.86 9.21 -18.99
CA ALA A 143 9.07 9.79 -17.68
C ALA A 143 8.17 11.01 -17.46
N MET A 144 7.57 11.12 -16.28
CA MET A 144 6.75 12.26 -15.91
C MET A 144 7.58 13.54 -15.98
N GLU A 145 7.09 14.54 -16.72
CA GLU A 145 7.68 15.87 -16.77
C GLU A 145 7.51 16.58 -15.40
N ASP A 146 8.44 17.46 -15.08
CA ASP A 146 8.42 18.27 -13.85
C ASP A 146 8.45 17.48 -12.52
N LYS A 147 8.78 16.17 -12.55
CA LYS A 147 9.05 15.39 -11.35
C LYS A 147 10.56 15.24 -11.13
N GLN A 148 11.05 15.60 -9.94
CA GLN A 148 12.48 15.64 -9.62
C GLN A 148 13.16 14.28 -9.72
N TYR A 149 12.47 13.23 -9.24
CA TYR A 149 12.93 11.85 -9.30
C TYR A 149 11.88 10.98 -9.97
N THR A 150 12.29 10.24 -11.00
CA THR A 150 11.46 9.24 -11.67
C THR A 150 12.21 7.92 -11.71
N PHE A 151 11.53 6.84 -11.32
CA PHE A 151 12.09 5.51 -11.22
C PHE A 151 11.44 4.58 -12.24
N ARG A 152 12.25 3.70 -12.83
CA ARG A 152 11.79 2.56 -13.63
C ARG A 152 12.84 1.47 -13.54
N VAL A 153 12.39 0.26 -13.20
CA VAL A 153 13.26 -0.90 -13.04
C VAL A 153 13.02 -1.89 -14.17
N ASN A 154 14.11 -2.50 -14.65
CA ASN A 154 13.99 -3.52 -15.70
C ASN A 154 13.20 -4.74 -15.16
N PRO A 155 12.23 -5.29 -15.90
CA PRO A 155 11.42 -6.44 -15.49
C PRO A 155 12.20 -7.66 -15.00
N SER A 156 13.41 -7.89 -15.52
CA SER A 156 14.24 -9.02 -15.07
C SER A 156 14.61 -8.99 -13.58
N TYR A 157 14.56 -7.84 -12.94
CA TYR A 157 14.84 -7.70 -11.51
C TYR A 157 13.67 -8.12 -10.60
N VAL A 158 12.51 -8.52 -11.15
CA VAL A 158 11.44 -9.13 -10.36
C VAL A 158 11.93 -10.40 -9.64
N ALA A 159 12.95 -11.06 -10.19
CA ALA A 159 13.60 -12.21 -9.56
C ALA A 159 14.11 -11.89 -8.14
N ALA A 160 14.51 -10.64 -7.87
CA ALA A 160 14.93 -10.23 -6.54
C ALA A 160 13.80 -10.34 -5.51
N PHE A 161 12.55 -10.03 -5.89
CA PHE A 161 11.40 -10.23 -5.01
C PHE A 161 11.14 -11.70 -4.71
N GLY A 162 11.25 -12.57 -5.72
CA GLY A 162 11.19 -14.04 -5.52
C GLY A 162 12.28 -14.54 -4.57
N ASP A 163 13.53 -14.09 -4.77
CA ASP A 163 14.67 -14.44 -3.90
C ASP A 163 14.53 -13.88 -2.47
N MET A 164 13.78 -12.80 -2.28
CA MET A 164 13.41 -12.24 -0.97
C MET A 164 12.24 -12.96 -0.31
N GLY A 165 11.51 -13.81 -1.03
CA GLY A 165 10.30 -14.44 -0.52
C GLY A 165 9.10 -13.47 -0.39
N VAL A 166 9.00 -12.48 -1.28
CA VAL A 166 7.89 -11.52 -1.29
C VAL A 166 6.64 -12.16 -1.86
N ASP A 167 5.55 -12.14 -1.09
CA ASP A 167 4.23 -12.66 -1.48
C ASP A 167 3.30 -11.56 -1.99
N VAL A 168 3.39 -10.36 -1.38
CA VAL A 168 2.51 -9.23 -1.67
C VAL A 168 3.33 -7.95 -1.78
N VAL A 169 3.02 -7.11 -2.77
CA VAL A 169 3.55 -5.75 -2.85
C VAL A 169 2.44 -4.71 -2.74
N SER A 170 2.72 -3.59 -2.05
CA SER A 170 1.96 -2.37 -2.20
C SER A 170 2.46 -1.64 -3.44
N LEU A 171 1.55 -1.33 -4.37
CA LEU A 171 1.80 -0.45 -5.52
C LEU A 171 1.20 0.95 -5.30
N ALA A 172 0.57 1.18 -4.14
CA ALA A 172 -0.06 2.45 -3.83
C ALA A 172 0.97 3.47 -3.33
N ASN A 173 1.70 4.11 -4.25
CA ASN A 173 2.71 5.11 -3.91
C ASN A 173 2.85 6.20 -4.98
N ASN A 174 3.72 7.18 -4.73
CA ASN A 174 3.94 8.34 -5.59
C ASN A 174 4.95 8.08 -6.72
N HIS A 175 5.44 6.84 -6.90
CA HIS A 175 6.41 6.50 -7.94
C HIS A 175 5.92 5.47 -8.97
N ILE A 176 4.87 4.73 -8.69
CA ILE A 176 4.41 3.63 -9.54
C ILE A 176 3.97 4.05 -10.97
N LEU A 177 3.61 5.30 -11.16
CA LEU A 177 3.25 5.89 -12.46
C LEU A 177 4.31 6.85 -13.01
N ASP A 178 5.55 6.78 -12.55
CA ASP A 178 6.63 7.65 -12.99
C ASP A 178 6.88 7.64 -14.50
N TYR A 179 6.58 6.54 -15.16
CA TYR A 179 6.65 6.37 -16.61
C TYR A 179 5.28 6.18 -17.26
N GLY A 180 4.22 6.63 -16.57
CA GLY A 180 2.85 6.64 -17.06
C GLY A 180 2.14 5.29 -17.00
N PRO A 181 0.89 5.23 -17.51
CA PRO A 181 0.06 4.02 -17.44
C PRO A 181 0.69 2.80 -18.10
N GLN A 182 1.47 2.97 -19.18
CA GLN A 182 2.14 1.86 -19.86
C GLN A 182 3.09 1.11 -18.91
N ALA A 183 3.93 1.84 -18.14
CA ALA A 183 4.85 1.20 -17.20
C ALA A 183 4.11 0.54 -16.03
N LEU A 184 2.99 1.11 -15.60
CA LEU A 184 2.12 0.51 -14.58
C LEU A 184 1.51 -0.82 -15.09
N GLU A 185 1.01 -0.85 -16.33
CA GLU A 185 0.49 -2.08 -16.95
C GLU A 185 1.58 -3.14 -17.15
N GLU A 186 2.81 -2.72 -17.54
CA GLU A 186 3.97 -3.62 -17.59
C GLU A 186 4.29 -4.18 -16.19
N THR A 187 4.15 -3.37 -15.12
CA THR A 187 4.35 -3.82 -13.72
C THR A 187 3.36 -4.91 -13.35
N PHE A 188 2.07 -4.73 -13.66
CA PHE A 188 1.05 -5.76 -13.38
C PHE A 188 1.41 -7.09 -14.05
N ALA A 189 1.75 -7.05 -15.35
CA ALA A 189 2.12 -8.25 -16.09
C ALA A 189 3.38 -8.94 -15.51
N VAL A 190 4.38 -8.17 -15.07
CA VAL A 190 5.62 -8.68 -14.48
C VAL A 190 5.34 -9.38 -13.15
N LEU A 191 4.51 -8.79 -12.30
CA LEU A 191 4.14 -9.36 -11.00
C LEU A 191 3.24 -10.60 -11.16
N ASP A 192 2.27 -10.55 -12.08
CA ASP A 192 1.39 -11.68 -12.40
C ASP A 192 2.20 -12.88 -12.92
N ASP A 193 3.14 -12.66 -13.84
CA ASP A 193 4.04 -13.69 -14.38
C ASP A 193 4.97 -14.29 -13.30
N ALA A 194 5.36 -13.48 -12.31
CA ALA A 194 6.15 -13.91 -11.17
C ALA A 194 5.32 -14.57 -10.04
N GLY A 195 3.99 -14.51 -10.12
CA GLY A 195 3.09 -15.02 -9.08
C GLY A 195 3.07 -14.17 -7.80
N ILE A 196 3.50 -12.92 -7.88
CA ILE A 196 3.52 -11.97 -6.76
C ILE A 196 2.22 -11.17 -6.76
N ARG A 197 1.51 -11.17 -5.63
CA ARG A 197 0.25 -10.41 -5.49
C ARG A 197 0.55 -8.93 -5.31
N TYR A 198 -0.38 -8.08 -5.77
CA TYR A 198 -0.26 -6.63 -5.56
C TYR A 198 -1.59 -6.00 -5.17
N ALA A 199 -1.52 -4.95 -4.36
CA ALA A 199 -2.65 -4.18 -3.86
C ALA A 199 -2.43 -2.68 -4.06
N GLY A 200 -3.51 -1.92 -4.16
CA GLY A 200 -3.49 -0.45 -4.13
C GLY A 200 -3.27 0.23 -5.48
N ALA A 201 -3.12 -0.54 -6.56
CA ALA A 201 -3.16 -0.05 -7.94
C ALA A 201 -3.86 -1.07 -8.85
N GLY A 202 -4.37 -0.62 -9.99
CA GLY A 202 -5.07 -1.50 -10.93
C GLY A 202 -5.36 -0.79 -12.25
N GLU A 203 -5.77 -1.58 -13.24
CA GLU A 203 -6.24 -1.10 -14.54
C GLU A 203 -7.55 -0.29 -14.42
N ASP A 204 -8.29 -0.52 -13.34
CA ASP A 204 -9.48 0.23 -12.99
C ASP A 204 -9.66 0.32 -11.46
N LYS A 205 -10.66 1.06 -11.03
CA LYS A 205 -10.95 1.29 -9.61
C LYS A 205 -11.31 0.00 -8.86
N ALA A 206 -11.98 -0.94 -9.50
CA ALA A 206 -12.38 -2.20 -8.85
C ALA A 206 -11.13 -3.00 -8.51
N ARG A 207 -10.20 -3.16 -9.47
CA ARG A 207 -8.94 -3.88 -9.28
C ARG A 207 -8.01 -3.18 -8.27
N ALA A 208 -7.89 -1.85 -8.33
CA ALA A 208 -7.04 -1.09 -7.40
C ALA A 208 -7.53 -1.17 -5.93
N MET A 209 -8.82 -1.38 -5.72
CA MET A 209 -9.45 -1.55 -4.41
C MET A 209 -9.59 -3.02 -3.99
N GLU A 210 -9.18 -3.97 -4.82
CA GLU A 210 -9.31 -5.39 -4.55
C GLU A 210 -8.37 -5.83 -3.42
N PRO A 211 -8.89 -6.49 -2.36
CA PRO A 211 -8.04 -7.00 -1.31
C PRO A 211 -7.28 -8.24 -1.80
N GLN A 212 -6.04 -8.40 -1.36
CA GLN A 212 -5.33 -9.66 -1.50
C GLN A 212 -5.62 -10.51 -0.28
N ILE A 213 -6.21 -11.69 -0.47
CA ILE A 213 -6.50 -12.62 0.62
C ILE A 213 -5.64 -13.87 0.44
N ILE A 214 -4.87 -14.20 1.48
CA ILE A 214 -4.00 -15.38 1.53
C ILE A 214 -4.47 -16.25 2.69
N GLU A 215 -4.69 -17.53 2.41
CA GLU A 215 -5.04 -18.52 3.44
C GLU A 215 -3.79 -19.30 3.84
N VAL A 216 -3.43 -19.20 5.12
CA VAL A 216 -2.28 -19.89 5.72
C VAL A 216 -2.68 -20.41 7.09
N ASN A 217 -2.29 -21.65 7.40
CA ASN A 217 -2.55 -22.28 8.70
C ASN A 217 -4.05 -22.27 9.10
N GLY A 218 -4.96 -22.34 8.09
CA GLY A 218 -6.41 -22.33 8.29
C GLY A 218 -7.00 -20.97 8.65
N LYS A 219 -6.24 -19.87 8.47
CA LYS A 219 -6.68 -18.48 8.67
C LYS A 219 -6.53 -17.69 7.37
N LYS A 220 -7.41 -16.73 7.17
CA LYS A 220 -7.39 -15.81 6.04
C LYS A 220 -6.80 -14.47 6.44
N PHE A 221 -5.72 -14.09 5.77
CA PHE A 221 -5.04 -12.82 5.94
C PHE A 221 -5.38 -11.92 4.77
N GLY A 222 -5.99 -10.76 5.06
CA GLY A 222 -6.37 -9.76 4.07
C GLY A 222 -5.37 -8.61 4.03
N PHE A 223 -5.07 -8.12 2.82
CA PHE A 223 -4.16 -7.00 2.59
C PHE A 223 -4.85 -5.98 1.68
N LEU A 224 -4.90 -4.74 2.11
CA LEU A 224 -5.32 -3.57 1.34
C LEU A 224 -4.17 -2.58 1.30
N ALA A 225 -4.03 -1.85 0.19
CA ALA A 225 -3.07 -0.76 0.10
C ALA A 225 -3.72 0.50 -0.48
N ALA A 226 -3.26 1.68 -0.04
CA ALA A 226 -3.71 2.96 -0.54
C ALA A 226 -2.62 4.03 -0.37
N SER A 227 -2.68 5.09 -1.19
CA SER A 227 -1.75 6.21 -1.08
C SER A 227 -2.47 7.51 -0.68
N ARG A 228 -1.90 8.25 0.27
CA ARG A 228 -2.25 9.64 0.58
C ARG A 228 -1.36 10.63 -0.20
N VAL A 229 -0.36 10.12 -0.92
CA VAL A 229 0.61 10.90 -1.67
C VAL A 229 0.59 10.47 -3.13
N ILE A 230 0.13 11.37 -4.01
CA ILE A 230 0.24 11.26 -5.46
C ILE A 230 0.66 12.61 -6.04
N PRO A 231 1.54 12.65 -7.05
CA PRO A 231 2.05 13.91 -7.61
C PRO A 231 0.98 14.77 -8.27
N VAL A 232 0.01 14.14 -8.93
CA VAL A 232 -1.09 14.79 -9.64
C VAL A 232 -2.38 13.99 -9.47
N ALA A 233 -3.51 14.68 -9.48
CA ALA A 233 -4.83 14.06 -9.26
C ALA A 233 -5.18 12.97 -10.29
N SER A 234 -4.65 13.05 -11.51
CA SER A 234 -4.88 12.06 -12.57
C SER A 234 -4.23 10.69 -12.29
N TRP A 235 -3.36 10.57 -11.28
CA TRP A 235 -2.84 9.27 -10.84
C TRP A 235 -3.83 8.48 -9.97
N ASN A 236 -4.83 9.18 -9.40
CA ASN A 236 -5.91 8.49 -8.70
C ASN A 236 -6.71 7.66 -9.70
N VAL A 237 -6.86 6.37 -9.39
CA VAL A 237 -7.60 5.45 -10.24
C VAL A 237 -9.06 5.87 -10.38
N GLU A 238 -9.51 5.97 -11.61
CA GLU A 238 -10.90 6.21 -11.96
C GLU A 238 -11.51 4.95 -12.59
N ASN A 239 -12.78 4.98 -12.96
CA ASN A 239 -13.56 3.78 -13.29
C ASN A 239 -12.96 2.89 -14.40
N GLN A 240 -12.18 3.42 -15.34
CA GLN A 240 -11.60 2.67 -16.47
C GLN A 240 -10.22 3.20 -16.86
N THR A 241 -9.48 3.76 -15.91
CA THR A 241 -8.14 4.29 -16.14
C THR A 241 -7.19 3.66 -15.15
N PRO A 242 -6.05 3.09 -15.61
CA PRO A 242 -5.03 2.57 -14.70
C PRO A 242 -4.55 3.64 -13.74
N GLY A 243 -4.37 3.26 -12.48
CA GLY A 243 -3.94 4.22 -11.48
C GLY A 243 -3.79 3.63 -10.07
N VAL A 244 -3.55 4.54 -9.13
CA VAL A 244 -3.34 4.28 -7.72
C VAL A 244 -4.65 4.49 -6.94
N PHE A 245 -4.93 3.64 -5.98
CA PHE A 245 -6.02 3.89 -5.03
C PHE A 245 -5.59 4.98 -4.04
N ALA A 246 -6.02 6.23 -4.33
CA ALA A 246 -5.71 7.36 -3.47
C ALA A 246 -6.74 7.52 -2.33
N THR A 247 -6.26 7.85 -1.14
CA THR A 247 -7.07 7.99 0.09
C THR A 247 -7.09 9.43 0.62
N TYR A 248 -7.19 10.44 -0.28
CA TYR A 248 -7.44 11.83 0.12
C TYR A 248 -8.81 12.00 0.77
N ASP A 249 -9.80 11.25 0.30
CA ASP A 249 -11.05 10.97 0.99
C ASP A 249 -10.99 9.51 1.49
N ALA A 250 -10.92 9.35 2.81
CA ALA A 250 -10.84 8.04 3.45
C ALA A 250 -12.13 7.21 3.34
N ALA A 251 -13.24 7.79 2.89
CA ALA A 251 -14.55 7.11 2.91
C ALA A 251 -14.55 5.81 2.10
N ALA A 252 -13.92 5.82 0.92
CA ALA A 252 -13.86 4.65 0.05
C ALA A 252 -13.00 3.53 0.68
N LEU A 253 -11.83 3.87 1.24
CA LEU A 253 -10.96 2.90 1.90
C LEU A 253 -11.62 2.35 3.18
N ASN A 254 -12.21 3.20 4.02
CA ASN A 254 -12.93 2.77 5.22
C ASN A 254 -14.09 1.81 4.89
N ALA A 255 -14.84 2.08 3.81
CA ALA A 255 -15.88 1.17 3.33
C ALA A 255 -15.31 -0.18 2.89
N LYS A 256 -14.18 -0.16 2.17
CA LYS A 256 -13.50 -1.38 1.68
C LYS A 256 -12.91 -2.19 2.83
N ILE A 257 -12.27 -1.55 3.81
CA ILE A 257 -11.79 -2.21 5.05
C ILE A 257 -12.95 -2.94 5.75
N LYS A 258 -14.09 -2.25 5.93
CA LYS A 258 -15.27 -2.84 6.57
C LYS A 258 -15.88 -4.01 5.79
N GLU A 259 -15.79 -3.99 4.47
CA GLU A 259 -16.20 -5.09 3.59
C GLU A 259 -15.24 -6.27 3.74
N THR A 260 -13.94 -6.03 3.50
CA THR A 260 -12.87 -7.04 3.51
C THR A 260 -12.73 -7.75 4.86
N LYS A 261 -12.90 -7.02 5.97
CA LYS A 261 -12.83 -7.61 7.31
C LYS A 261 -13.85 -8.74 7.55
N LYS A 262 -14.92 -8.80 6.79
CA LYS A 262 -15.91 -9.92 6.85
C LYS A 262 -15.42 -11.18 6.15
N GLU A 263 -14.39 -11.07 5.33
CA GLU A 263 -13.87 -12.15 4.47
C GLU A 263 -12.55 -12.72 4.98
N CYS A 264 -11.92 -12.08 5.99
CA CYS A 264 -10.64 -12.48 6.54
C CYS A 264 -10.60 -12.43 8.08
N ASP A 265 -9.72 -13.22 8.66
CA ASP A 265 -9.51 -13.30 10.11
C ASP A 265 -8.63 -12.13 10.59
N TYR A 266 -7.63 -11.75 9.79
CA TYR A 266 -6.68 -10.69 10.08
C TYR A 266 -6.52 -9.77 8.86
N LEU A 267 -6.70 -8.45 9.06
CA LEU A 267 -6.65 -7.46 7.99
C LEU A 267 -5.55 -6.44 8.23
N THR A 268 -4.62 -6.36 7.29
CA THR A 268 -3.59 -5.32 7.24
C THR A 268 -3.93 -4.27 6.20
N VAL A 269 -3.78 -2.99 6.57
CA VAL A 269 -3.83 -1.86 5.65
C VAL A 269 -2.41 -1.29 5.50
N TYR A 270 -1.87 -1.34 4.29
CA TYR A 270 -0.61 -0.71 3.95
C TYR A 270 -0.85 0.67 3.32
N VAL A 271 -0.31 1.72 3.90
CA VAL A 271 -0.60 3.09 3.46
C VAL A 271 0.66 3.90 3.21
N HIS A 272 0.73 4.55 2.05
CA HIS A 272 1.82 5.43 1.65
C HIS A 272 1.40 6.89 1.94
N TRP A 273 1.98 7.51 2.98
CA TRP A 273 1.52 8.78 3.54
C TRP A 273 2.65 9.59 4.18
N GLY A 274 2.33 10.74 4.74
CA GLY A 274 3.26 11.57 5.49
C GLY A 274 4.00 12.58 4.63
N LEU A 275 5.05 13.11 5.19
CA LEU A 275 5.98 14.05 4.57
C LEU A 275 7.39 13.48 4.61
N GLU A 276 8.12 13.56 3.49
CA GLU A 276 9.51 13.10 3.39
C GLU A 276 10.38 13.70 4.51
N HIS A 277 11.18 12.83 5.15
CA HIS A 277 12.14 13.15 6.19
C HIS A 277 11.54 13.75 7.48
N LYS A 278 10.25 13.58 7.70
CA LYS A 278 9.59 13.92 8.96
C LYS A 278 9.61 12.72 9.90
N GLU A 279 10.21 12.92 11.09
CA GLU A 279 10.35 11.88 12.13
C GLU A 279 9.02 11.57 12.85
N TYR A 280 8.09 12.50 12.86
CA TYR A 280 6.78 12.36 13.51
C TYR A 280 5.65 12.44 12.47
N PRO A 281 4.61 11.62 12.61
CA PRO A 281 3.44 11.68 11.75
C PRO A 281 2.71 13.02 11.88
N GLU A 282 2.06 13.45 10.81
CA GLU A 282 1.21 14.65 10.78
C GLU A 282 -0.18 14.31 11.37
N ASP A 283 -0.91 15.31 11.88
CA ASP A 283 -2.23 15.15 12.50
C ASP A 283 -3.23 14.36 11.63
N TYR A 284 -3.14 14.51 10.30
CA TYR A 284 -4.04 13.79 9.40
C TYR A 284 -3.74 12.29 9.34
N GLU A 285 -2.50 11.86 9.59
CA GLU A 285 -2.12 10.44 9.60
C GLU A 285 -2.75 9.74 10.81
N HIS A 286 -2.73 10.37 11.99
CA HIS A 286 -3.47 9.91 13.17
C HIS A 286 -4.98 9.79 12.90
N THR A 287 -5.57 10.80 12.24
CA THR A 287 -7.00 10.80 11.90
C THR A 287 -7.35 9.68 10.92
N LEU A 288 -6.52 9.45 9.90
CA LEU A 288 -6.71 8.38 8.93
C LEU A 288 -6.55 7.01 9.59
N ALA A 289 -5.49 6.83 10.40
CA ALA A 289 -5.23 5.60 11.15
C ALA A 289 -6.42 5.22 12.05
N GLU A 290 -6.96 6.19 12.81
CA GLU A 290 -8.16 5.99 13.63
C GLU A 290 -9.35 5.54 12.77
N GLY A 291 -9.54 6.16 11.60
CA GLY A 291 -10.58 5.77 10.66
C GLY A 291 -10.41 4.33 10.15
N TYR A 292 -9.20 3.91 9.81
CA TYR A 292 -8.90 2.56 9.32
C TYR A 292 -9.10 1.49 10.40
N VAL A 293 -8.60 1.74 11.61
CA VAL A 293 -8.79 0.85 12.76
C VAL A 293 -10.28 0.73 13.11
N ASN A 294 -11.02 1.85 13.18
CA ASN A 294 -12.45 1.86 13.46
C ASN A 294 -13.28 1.17 12.35
N ALA A 295 -12.77 1.12 11.12
CA ALA A 295 -13.39 0.38 10.03
C ALA A 295 -13.12 -1.13 10.09
N GLY A 296 -12.11 -1.58 10.85
CA GLY A 296 -11.83 -3.00 11.10
C GLY A 296 -10.43 -3.48 10.73
N ALA A 297 -9.48 -2.58 10.46
CA ALA A 297 -8.08 -2.96 10.30
C ALA A 297 -7.52 -3.51 11.62
N ASP A 298 -6.78 -4.62 11.55
CA ASP A 298 -6.07 -5.21 12.70
C ASP A 298 -4.64 -4.65 12.81
N LEU A 299 -4.10 -4.16 11.70
CA LEU A 299 -2.76 -3.60 11.61
C LEU A 299 -2.74 -2.52 10.52
N VAL A 300 -2.04 -1.42 10.78
CA VAL A 300 -1.70 -0.42 9.78
C VAL A 300 -0.19 -0.30 9.67
N ILE A 301 0.33 -0.39 8.43
CA ILE A 301 1.74 -0.20 8.11
C ILE A 301 1.85 1.00 7.17
N GLY A 302 2.68 1.97 7.55
CA GLY A 302 2.94 3.16 6.76
C GLY A 302 4.31 3.17 6.09
N SER A 303 4.42 3.96 5.01
CA SER A 303 5.62 4.22 4.23
C SER A 303 5.59 5.61 3.61
N HIS A 304 6.60 6.02 2.86
CA HIS A 304 6.81 7.30 2.18
C HIS A 304 7.75 8.28 2.91
N PRO A 305 7.75 8.47 4.24
CA PRO A 305 8.65 9.45 4.86
C PRO A 305 10.14 9.19 4.62
N HIS A 306 10.52 8.03 4.09
CA HIS A 306 11.91 7.59 3.87
C HIS A 306 12.77 7.61 5.14
N CYS A 307 12.14 7.73 6.29
CA CYS A 307 12.75 7.63 7.62
C CYS A 307 11.80 6.86 8.55
N LEU A 308 12.35 6.33 9.63
CA LEU A 308 11.55 5.67 10.65
C LEU A 308 10.64 6.67 11.36
N GLN A 309 9.40 6.28 11.56
CA GLN A 309 8.47 6.92 12.49
C GLN A 309 8.02 5.91 13.53
N GLY A 310 7.42 6.41 14.61
CA GLY A 310 7.01 5.59 15.74
C GLY A 310 5.83 4.68 15.48
N VAL A 311 5.42 3.99 16.52
CA VAL A 311 4.22 3.15 16.57
C VAL A 311 3.25 3.69 17.62
N GLU A 312 1.96 3.52 17.38
CA GLU A 312 0.87 3.87 18.27
C GLU A 312 -0.16 2.73 18.32
N TYR A 313 -0.81 2.53 19.47
CA TYR A 313 -1.99 1.68 19.54
C TYR A 313 -3.26 2.52 19.52
N ILE A 314 -4.14 2.25 18.58
CA ILE A 314 -5.46 2.86 18.46
C ILE A 314 -6.50 1.77 18.70
N ASN A 315 -7.28 1.87 19.78
CA ASN A 315 -8.29 0.89 20.14
C ASN A 315 -7.74 -0.55 20.19
N GLY A 316 -6.50 -0.73 20.72
CA GLY A 316 -5.82 -2.02 20.85
C GLY A 316 -5.25 -2.56 19.53
N LYS A 317 -5.18 -1.76 18.47
CA LYS A 317 -4.59 -2.13 17.17
C LYS A 317 -3.37 -1.28 16.87
N PRO A 318 -2.22 -1.87 16.50
CA PRO A 318 -1.01 -1.12 16.24
C PRO A 318 -1.03 -0.43 14.88
N VAL A 319 -0.46 0.75 14.85
CA VAL A 319 -0.20 1.58 13.67
C VAL A 319 1.28 1.91 13.63
N PHE A 320 2.03 1.33 12.73
CA PHE A 320 3.43 1.64 12.46
C PHE A 320 3.46 2.72 11.38
N TYR A 321 3.82 3.95 11.74
CA TYR A 321 3.65 5.11 10.86
C TYR A 321 4.62 5.13 9.68
N SER A 322 5.88 4.70 9.84
CA SER A 322 6.83 4.49 8.74
C SER A 322 7.97 3.55 9.13
N LEU A 323 8.32 2.66 8.23
CA LEU A 323 9.45 1.73 8.39
C LEU A 323 10.72 2.24 7.69
N GLY A 324 10.66 3.39 7.01
CA GLY A 324 11.78 3.99 6.28
C GLY A 324 12.16 3.21 5.00
N ASN A 325 13.32 3.53 4.46
CA ASN A 325 13.88 2.85 3.30
C ASN A 325 14.44 1.48 3.70
N PHE A 326 13.80 0.41 3.25
CA PHE A 326 14.29 -0.93 3.55
C PHE A 326 15.42 -1.36 2.61
N LEU A 327 15.26 -1.10 1.31
CA LEU A 327 16.28 -1.37 0.28
C LEU A 327 16.10 -0.33 -0.84
N PHE A 328 16.84 0.76 -0.77
CA PHE A 328 16.61 1.93 -1.62
C PHE A 328 17.88 2.47 -2.29
N GLY A 329 19.03 1.95 -1.87
CA GLY A 329 20.34 2.45 -2.29
C GLY A 329 20.77 3.69 -1.52
N GLN A 330 20.21 3.91 -0.32
CA GLN A 330 20.50 5.04 0.56
C GLN A 330 20.84 4.53 1.96
N ASP A 331 22.08 4.74 2.40
CA ASP A 331 22.52 4.30 3.72
C ASP A 331 21.67 4.92 4.83
N GLY A 332 21.12 4.09 5.71
CA GLY A 332 20.29 4.58 6.82
C GLY A 332 19.71 3.47 7.67
N ASN A 333 19.22 3.83 8.85
CA ASN A 333 18.48 2.91 9.71
C ASN A 333 17.08 2.68 9.13
N THR A 334 16.63 1.44 9.21
CA THR A 334 15.31 0.97 8.81
C THR A 334 14.84 -0.12 9.77
N ALA A 335 13.63 -0.59 9.63
CA ALA A 335 13.13 -1.73 10.37
C ALA A 335 12.18 -2.58 9.52
N ALA A 336 12.13 -3.88 9.80
CA ALA A 336 10.98 -4.68 9.44
C ALA A 336 10.05 -4.81 10.65
N VAL A 337 8.77 -5.08 10.41
CA VAL A 337 7.80 -5.47 11.44
C VAL A 337 7.49 -6.94 11.28
N LYS A 338 7.78 -7.72 12.31
CA LYS A 338 7.40 -9.12 12.42
C LYS A 338 6.12 -9.23 13.24
N VAL A 339 5.12 -9.88 12.68
CA VAL A 339 3.84 -10.19 13.35
C VAL A 339 3.71 -11.69 13.51
N THR A 340 3.39 -12.14 14.71
CA THR A 340 3.10 -13.56 14.99
C THR A 340 1.64 -13.66 15.42
N VAL A 341 0.79 -14.26 14.60
CA VAL A 341 -0.63 -14.47 14.87
C VAL A 341 -0.84 -15.90 15.37
N ALA A 342 -1.24 -16.02 16.61
CA ALA A 342 -1.51 -17.32 17.23
C ALA A 342 -2.82 -17.95 16.69
N PRO A 343 -3.03 -19.26 16.88
CA PRO A 343 -4.26 -19.94 16.44
C PRO A 343 -5.54 -19.35 17.02
N ASP A 344 -5.50 -18.77 18.21
CA ASP A 344 -6.64 -18.09 18.84
C ASP A 344 -6.92 -16.68 18.30
N GLY A 345 -6.06 -16.19 17.37
CA GLY A 345 -6.17 -14.87 16.76
C GLY A 345 -5.44 -13.75 17.52
N THR A 346 -4.81 -14.04 18.66
CA THR A 346 -3.95 -13.06 19.32
C THR A 346 -2.68 -12.81 18.49
N ALA A 347 -2.24 -11.54 18.43
CA ALA A 347 -1.09 -11.15 17.65
C ALA A 347 -0.01 -10.50 18.52
N GLN A 348 1.24 -10.84 18.26
CA GLN A 348 2.42 -10.21 18.83
C GLN A 348 3.17 -9.45 17.72
N TYR A 349 3.66 -8.28 18.05
CA TYR A 349 4.35 -7.38 17.13
C TYR A 349 5.76 -7.12 17.61
N ALA A 350 6.71 -7.10 16.68
CA ALA A 350 8.09 -6.78 16.98
C ALA A 350 8.73 -6.00 15.82
N PHE A 351 9.46 -4.94 16.14
CA PHE A 351 10.44 -4.40 15.23
C PHE A 351 11.62 -5.37 15.08
N VAL A 352 12.10 -5.52 13.86
CA VAL A 352 13.40 -6.13 13.58
C VAL A 352 14.31 -5.01 13.10
N ALA A 353 15.22 -4.61 13.96
CA ALA A 353 16.14 -3.51 13.71
C ALA A 353 17.06 -3.83 12.55
N ALA A 354 17.14 -2.93 11.57
CA ALA A 354 17.93 -3.11 10.36
C ALA A 354 18.60 -1.81 9.91
N LYS A 355 19.57 -1.95 9.02
CA LYS A 355 20.25 -0.83 8.37
C LYS A 355 20.54 -1.16 6.93
N GLU A 356 20.24 -0.24 6.02
CA GLU A 356 20.79 -0.28 4.67
C GLU A 356 22.18 0.37 4.68
N GLU A 357 23.18 -0.31 4.11
CA GLU A 357 24.54 0.16 3.99
C GLU A 357 25.16 -0.37 2.67
N GLY A 358 25.59 0.54 1.80
CA GLY A 358 26.12 0.18 0.50
C GLY A 358 25.14 -0.56 -0.39
N ALA A 359 23.85 -0.19 -0.36
CA ALA A 359 22.75 -0.83 -1.08
C ALA A 359 22.55 -2.32 -0.71
N CYS A 360 22.78 -2.65 0.55
CA CYS A 360 22.54 -3.96 1.14
C CYS A 360 21.93 -3.79 2.53
N THR A 361 20.79 -4.42 2.79
CA THR A 361 20.12 -4.35 4.09
C THR A 361 20.58 -5.49 4.98
N ARG A 362 21.01 -5.13 6.19
CA ARG A 362 21.42 -6.06 7.22
C ARG A 362 20.63 -5.87 8.52
N GLU A 363 20.43 -6.95 9.23
CA GLU A 363 19.93 -6.89 10.60
C GLU A 363 20.96 -6.23 11.53
N LEU A 364 20.47 -5.41 12.46
CA LEU A 364 21.25 -4.92 13.57
C LEU A 364 21.15 -5.89 14.76
N THR A 365 22.23 -6.06 15.49
CA THR A 365 22.28 -6.95 16.67
C THR A 365 23.00 -6.28 17.85
N GLY A 366 22.80 -6.80 19.07
CA GLY A 366 23.47 -6.30 20.27
C GLY A 366 23.20 -4.81 20.52
N GLU A 367 24.25 -4.02 20.76
CA GLU A 367 24.13 -2.59 21.07
C GLU A 367 23.59 -1.76 19.90
N GLU A 368 23.84 -2.14 18.64
CA GLU A 368 23.25 -1.43 17.48
C GLU A 368 21.73 -1.60 17.45
N ALA A 369 21.23 -2.82 17.64
CA ALA A 369 19.80 -3.08 17.70
C ALA A 369 19.15 -2.39 18.89
N LYS A 370 19.77 -2.49 20.07
CA LYS A 370 19.29 -1.81 21.27
C LYS A 370 19.17 -0.30 21.06
N SER A 371 20.19 0.31 20.47
CA SER A 371 20.17 1.75 20.19
C SER A 371 19.02 2.14 19.26
N LEU A 372 18.70 1.30 18.27
CA LEU A 372 17.59 1.55 17.38
C LEU A 372 16.23 1.31 18.08
N TYR A 373 16.11 0.31 18.95
CA TYR A 373 14.88 0.11 19.72
C TYR A 373 14.65 1.25 20.73
N ASP A 374 15.70 1.72 21.41
CA ASP A 374 15.63 2.89 22.30
C ASP A 374 15.17 4.16 21.52
N TYR A 375 15.66 4.35 20.29
CA TYR A 375 15.22 5.41 19.40
C TYR A 375 13.74 5.26 19.01
N LEU A 376 13.33 4.08 18.52
CA LEU A 376 11.93 3.78 18.15
C LEU A 376 10.99 3.98 19.34
N GLN A 377 11.38 3.55 20.54
CA GLN A 377 10.65 3.84 21.77
C GLN A 377 10.46 5.36 21.97
N SER A 378 11.51 6.15 21.74
CA SER A 378 11.47 7.60 22.01
C SER A 378 10.56 8.40 21.06
N ILE A 379 10.30 7.88 19.86
CA ILE A 379 9.44 8.50 18.84
C ILE A 379 8.05 7.85 18.73
N SER A 380 7.74 6.90 19.59
CA SER A 380 6.46 6.18 19.62
C SER A 380 5.50 6.77 20.67
N PHE A 381 4.21 6.41 20.57
CA PHE A 381 3.13 7.01 21.35
C PHE A 381 2.48 5.98 22.29
N GLN A 382 2.67 6.12 23.60
CA GLN A 382 2.02 5.28 24.62
C GLN A 382 2.23 3.77 24.40
N VAL A 383 3.46 3.40 24.06
CA VAL A 383 3.87 2.01 23.84
C VAL A 383 5.20 1.74 24.52
N SER A 384 5.49 0.47 24.80
CA SER A 384 6.83 0.01 25.15
C SER A 384 7.44 -0.81 24.02
N VAL A 385 8.72 -0.55 23.72
CA VAL A 385 9.57 -1.36 22.82
C VAL A 385 10.69 -1.96 23.65
N ASP A 386 10.69 -3.27 23.85
CA ASP A 386 11.70 -3.93 24.67
C ASP A 386 13.03 -4.18 23.91
N GLU A 387 14.02 -4.72 24.59
CA GLU A 387 15.36 -5.00 24.03
C GLU A 387 15.37 -6.03 22.87
N ASN A 388 14.27 -6.73 22.65
CA ASN A 388 14.08 -7.67 21.55
C ASN A 388 13.18 -7.06 20.46
N GLY A 389 12.85 -5.77 20.53
CA GLY A 389 11.99 -5.06 19.62
C GLY A 389 10.50 -5.33 19.80
N ILE A 390 10.08 -6.08 20.83
CA ILE A 390 8.68 -6.41 21.05
C ILE A 390 7.91 -5.15 21.47
N VAL A 391 6.82 -4.89 20.74
CA VAL A 391 5.96 -3.72 20.93
C VAL A 391 4.74 -4.09 21.76
N ARG A 392 4.43 -3.30 22.79
CA ARG A 392 3.24 -3.47 23.65
C ARG A 392 2.57 -2.14 23.90
N GLU A 393 1.25 -2.15 23.95
CA GLU A 393 0.43 -1.03 24.43
C GLU A 393 0.70 -0.77 25.92
N GLU A 394 0.86 0.51 26.35
CA GLU A 394 1.03 0.93 27.75
C GLU A 394 -0.26 1.40 28.41
#